data_19fcd366d26b8f715e2e0c04f5e7dc4f
#
_entry.id   19fcd366d26b8f715e2e0c04f5e7dc4f
#
_cell.length_a   1.000
_cell.length_b   1.000
_cell.length_c   1.000
_cell.angle_alpha   90.00
_cell.angle_beta   90.00
_cell.angle_gamma   90.00
#
_symmetry.space_group_name_H-M   'P 1'
#
loop_
_entity.id
_entity.type
_entity.pdbx_description
1 polymer ?
#
loop_
_entity_poly.entity_id
_entity_poly.type
_entity_poly.pdbx_seq_one_letter_code
_entity_poly.pdbx_strand_id
1 'polypeptide(L)'
;MNFSDIKKIPFFKNHIFEHVIETGSTNDNIKAKTKKSDFIHCLQLADFQTAGRGQYNRKWVSEKSGESLMFSFSAELPCDSFPASLIGGIAMSGALRGLSVNCKNLWLKWPNDLWYKNGKLGGILTESSIIDGKILCVIGIGINISAINDKSLNTSCVNEFAPEITKEILLKAFCEEWDKIIYYDSVALSKLWRD
;
A
#
# COMPACT_ATOMS: atom_id res chain seq x y z
N MET A 1 -15.82 1.06 6.73
CA MET A 1 -15.62 0.78 5.26
C MET A 1 -16.31 -0.52 4.86
N ASN A 2 -16.89 -0.58 3.65
CA ASN A 2 -17.48 -1.80 3.10
C ASN A 2 -16.48 -2.43 2.10
N PHE A 3 -16.09 -3.69 2.32
CA PHE A 3 -15.13 -4.42 1.47
C PHE A 3 -15.79 -5.31 0.42
N SER A 4 -17.12 -5.22 0.22
CA SER A 4 -17.87 -6.14 -0.66
C SER A 4 -17.33 -6.21 -2.08
N ASP A 5 -16.88 -5.08 -2.63
CA ASP A 5 -16.33 -5.04 -4.00
C ASP A 5 -14.89 -5.55 -4.07
N ILE A 6 -14.07 -5.29 -3.04
CA ILE A 6 -12.70 -5.81 -2.98
C ILE A 6 -12.70 -7.35 -2.87
N LYS A 7 -13.65 -7.92 -2.14
CA LYS A 7 -13.83 -9.39 -2.03
C LYS A 7 -14.15 -10.08 -3.36
N LYS A 8 -14.60 -9.35 -4.37
CA LYS A 8 -14.85 -9.89 -5.73
C LYS A 8 -13.59 -9.95 -6.58
N ILE A 9 -12.52 -9.25 -6.20
CA ILE A 9 -11.24 -9.23 -6.92
C ILE A 9 -10.53 -10.56 -6.69
N PRO A 10 -10.09 -11.28 -7.74
CA PRO A 10 -9.58 -12.65 -7.64
C PRO A 10 -8.48 -12.84 -6.60
N PHE A 11 -7.47 -11.97 -6.58
CA PHE A 11 -6.38 -12.04 -5.59
C PHE A 11 -6.90 -11.92 -4.15
N PHE A 12 -7.87 -11.03 -3.91
CA PHE A 12 -8.36 -10.70 -2.57
C PHE A 12 -9.55 -11.52 -2.10
N LYS A 13 -10.15 -12.38 -2.94
CA LYS A 13 -11.40 -13.11 -2.63
C LYS A 13 -11.35 -13.97 -1.36
N ASN A 14 -10.17 -14.48 -1.02
CA ASN A 14 -9.96 -15.36 0.14
C ASN A 14 -9.37 -14.61 1.35
N HIS A 15 -9.17 -13.29 1.26
CA HIS A 15 -8.63 -12.51 2.36
C HIS A 15 -9.68 -12.26 3.45
N ILE A 16 -9.25 -12.31 4.70
CA ILE A 16 -9.99 -11.78 5.84
C ILE A 16 -9.81 -10.26 5.83
N PHE A 17 -10.91 -9.52 5.88
CA PHE A 17 -10.90 -8.06 5.85
C PHE A 17 -11.23 -7.50 7.21
N GLU A 18 -10.42 -6.55 7.66
CA GLU A 18 -10.59 -5.87 8.93
C GLU A 18 -10.46 -4.36 8.76
N HIS A 19 -11.33 -3.61 9.42
CA HIS A 19 -11.20 -2.16 9.57
C HIS A 19 -11.15 -1.84 11.05
N VAL A 20 -10.09 -1.18 11.48
CA VAL A 20 -9.89 -0.76 12.87
C VAL A 20 -9.75 0.76 12.94
N ILE A 21 -10.31 1.37 13.97
CA ILE A 21 -10.20 2.82 14.18
C ILE A 21 -8.78 3.18 14.57
N GLU A 22 -8.19 2.43 15.51
CA GLU A 22 -6.84 2.68 16.00
C GLU A 22 -6.08 1.36 16.19
N THR A 23 -4.79 1.37 15.85
CA THR A 23 -3.87 0.26 16.13
C THR A 23 -2.43 0.76 16.27
N GLY A 24 -1.55 -0.08 16.79
CA GLY A 24 -0.11 0.19 16.78
C GLY A 24 0.42 0.25 15.34
N SER A 25 0.29 -0.84 14.60
CA SER A 25 0.72 -0.97 13.21
C SER A 25 -0.07 -2.08 12.51
N THR A 26 -0.63 -1.78 11.34
CA THR A 26 -1.33 -2.79 10.51
C THR A 26 -0.37 -3.90 10.05
N ASN A 27 0.90 -3.58 9.74
CA ASN A 27 1.92 -4.58 9.43
C ASN A 27 2.15 -5.55 10.58
N ASP A 28 2.33 -5.04 11.80
CA ASP A 28 2.59 -5.88 12.96
C ASP A 28 1.41 -6.78 13.29
N ASN A 29 0.18 -6.28 13.13
CA ASN A 29 -1.02 -7.07 13.35
C ASN A 29 -1.12 -8.24 12.37
N ILE A 30 -0.91 -8.01 11.07
CA ILE A 30 -0.94 -9.08 10.06
C ILE A 30 0.21 -10.06 10.30
N LYS A 31 1.41 -9.56 10.57
CA LYS A 31 2.59 -10.38 10.85
C LYS A 31 2.38 -11.29 12.07
N ALA A 32 1.70 -10.80 13.12
CA ALA A 32 1.37 -11.60 14.28
C ALA A 32 0.37 -12.72 13.97
N LYS A 33 -0.56 -12.50 13.05
CA LYS A 33 -1.52 -13.51 12.58
C LYS A 33 -0.85 -14.58 11.73
N THR A 34 0.06 -14.20 10.84
CA THR A 34 0.76 -15.12 9.94
C THR A 34 1.80 -16.00 10.66
N LYS A 35 2.27 -15.62 11.86
CA LYS A 35 3.23 -16.40 12.63
C LYS A 35 2.64 -17.58 13.41
N LYS A 36 1.30 -17.65 13.56
CA LYS A 36 0.68 -18.54 14.57
C LYS A 36 0.43 -19.98 14.11
N SER A 37 0.43 -20.32 12.84
CA SER A 37 0.36 -21.70 12.33
C SER A 37 0.33 -21.82 10.80
N ASP A 38 -0.54 -21.08 10.11
CA ASP A 38 -0.68 -21.12 8.67
C ASP A 38 -0.62 -19.70 8.10
N PHE A 39 -0.17 -19.56 6.86
CA PHE A 39 -0.18 -18.26 6.21
C PHE A 39 -1.61 -17.79 5.99
N ILE A 40 -2.03 -16.78 6.76
CA ILE A 40 -3.40 -16.25 6.69
C ILE A 40 -3.43 -15.09 5.70
N HIS A 41 -4.26 -15.24 4.66
CA HIS A 41 -4.58 -14.14 3.75
C HIS A 41 -5.45 -13.12 4.47
N CYS A 42 -4.93 -11.92 4.69
CA CYS A 42 -5.59 -10.87 5.45
C CYS A 42 -5.30 -9.49 4.84
N LEU A 43 -6.29 -8.60 4.86
CA LEU A 43 -6.14 -7.17 4.61
C LEU A 43 -6.71 -6.41 5.81
N GLN A 44 -5.88 -5.56 6.42
CA GLN A 44 -6.31 -4.69 7.52
C GLN A 44 -6.11 -3.23 7.14
N LEU A 45 -7.18 -2.44 7.25
CA LEU A 45 -7.20 -0.99 7.15
C LEU A 45 -7.25 -0.38 8.55
N ALA A 46 -6.52 0.70 8.78
CA ALA A 46 -6.61 1.49 10.01
C ALA A 46 -6.90 2.97 9.69
N ASP A 47 -7.71 3.61 10.54
CA ASP A 47 -7.91 5.06 10.46
C ASP A 47 -6.75 5.82 11.12
N PHE A 48 -6.12 5.22 12.14
CA PHE A 48 -4.98 5.78 12.84
C PHE A 48 -3.98 4.70 13.29
N GLN A 49 -2.68 5.00 13.19
CA GLN A 49 -1.60 4.17 13.71
C GLN A 49 -0.76 4.91 14.76
N THR A 50 -0.68 4.37 15.98
CA THR A 50 0.11 4.96 17.08
C THR A 50 1.60 4.66 16.98
N ALA A 51 1.98 3.59 16.27
CA ALA A 51 3.36 3.14 16.07
C ALA A 51 3.62 2.75 14.61
N GLY A 52 3.10 3.56 13.66
CA GLY A 52 3.33 3.37 12.24
C GLY A 52 4.82 3.36 11.91
N ARG A 53 5.24 2.42 11.04
CA ARG A 53 6.64 2.21 10.67
C ARG A 53 6.90 2.41 9.18
N GLY A 54 8.06 2.96 8.87
CA GLY A 54 8.67 2.95 7.55
C GLY A 54 9.94 2.10 7.53
N GLN A 55 10.66 2.11 6.41
CA GLN A 55 11.96 1.43 6.30
C GLN A 55 13.01 2.02 7.25
N TYR A 56 13.98 1.21 7.67
CA TYR A 56 15.10 1.63 8.53
C TYR A 56 14.66 2.25 9.86
N ASN A 57 13.59 1.71 10.48
CA ASN A 57 13.03 2.19 11.74
C ASN A 57 12.53 3.64 11.70
N ARG A 58 12.31 4.23 10.53
CA ARG A 58 11.65 5.52 10.41
C ARG A 58 10.20 5.40 10.84
N LYS A 59 9.67 6.44 11.47
CA LYS A 59 8.24 6.50 11.80
C LYS A 59 7.43 6.86 10.57
N TRP A 60 6.28 6.21 10.41
CA TRP A 60 5.20 6.71 9.57
C TRP A 60 4.32 7.60 10.42
N VAL A 61 4.26 8.88 10.07
CA VAL A 61 3.43 9.86 10.79
C VAL A 61 2.02 9.77 10.23
N SER A 62 1.04 9.51 11.09
CA SER A 62 -0.38 9.60 10.78
C SER A 62 -1.06 10.55 11.76
N GLU A 63 -2.03 11.29 11.29
CA GLU A 63 -2.82 12.19 12.12
C GLU A 63 -4.18 11.54 12.47
N LYS A 64 -4.76 11.91 13.64
CA LYS A 64 -6.03 11.34 14.11
C LYS A 64 -7.23 11.68 13.24
N SER A 65 -7.10 12.67 12.38
CA SER A 65 -8.15 13.13 11.46
C SER A 65 -8.50 12.14 10.32
N GLY A 66 -7.80 11.01 10.23
CA GLY A 66 -8.04 10.04 9.14
C GLY A 66 -7.58 10.52 7.77
N GLU A 67 -6.61 11.42 7.73
CA GLU A 67 -6.08 12.08 6.53
C GLU A 67 -5.13 11.22 5.70
N SER A 68 -4.92 9.98 6.10
CA SER A 68 -4.08 9.01 5.36
C SER A 68 -4.83 7.71 5.12
N LEU A 69 -4.61 7.12 3.95
CA LEU A 69 -4.95 5.73 3.69
C LEU A 69 -3.81 4.86 4.23
N MET A 70 -4.11 4.05 5.25
CA MET A 70 -3.14 3.15 5.87
C MET A 70 -3.70 1.74 5.93
N PHE A 71 -3.11 0.84 5.18
CA PHE A 71 -3.52 -0.56 5.20
C PHE A 71 -2.32 -1.48 4.99
N SER A 72 -2.47 -2.71 5.39
CA SER A 72 -1.53 -3.78 5.10
C SER A 72 -2.28 -5.02 4.63
N PHE A 73 -1.62 -5.84 3.82
CA PHE A 73 -2.15 -7.13 3.42
C PHE A 73 -1.04 -8.16 3.32
N SER A 74 -1.41 -9.43 3.41
CA SER A 74 -0.51 -10.56 3.24
C SER A 74 -0.58 -11.08 1.80
N ALA A 75 0.58 -11.45 1.25
CA ALA A 75 0.70 -12.05 -0.07
C ALA A 75 1.73 -13.17 -0.07
N GLU A 76 1.45 -14.23 -0.83
CA GLU A 76 2.38 -15.30 -1.14
C GLU A 76 2.88 -15.09 -2.57
N LEU A 77 4.18 -14.98 -2.75
CA LEU A 77 4.81 -14.69 -4.03
C LEU A 77 5.85 -15.79 -4.38
N PRO A 78 6.05 -16.11 -5.67
CA PRO A 78 7.19 -16.91 -6.11
C PRO A 78 8.54 -16.29 -5.71
N CYS A 79 9.58 -17.11 -5.48
CA CYS A 79 10.90 -16.62 -5.08
C CYS A 79 11.62 -15.77 -6.14
N ASP A 80 11.26 -15.91 -7.40
CA ASP A 80 11.75 -15.13 -8.53
C ASP A 80 10.90 -13.87 -8.84
N SER A 81 9.91 -13.57 -7.97
CA SER A 81 9.06 -12.41 -8.14
C SER A 81 9.84 -11.10 -8.03
N PHE A 82 9.34 -10.10 -8.76
CA PHE A 82 9.78 -8.71 -8.60
C PHE A 82 9.58 -8.25 -7.14
N PRO A 83 10.44 -7.39 -6.58
CA PRO A 83 10.30 -6.97 -5.18
C PRO A 83 8.92 -6.42 -4.86
N ALA A 84 8.25 -6.96 -3.83
CA ALA A 84 6.88 -6.63 -3.49
C ALA A 84 6.64 -5.13 -3.19
N SER A 85 7.65 -4.42 -2.67
CA SER A 85 7.57 -2.96 -2.48
C SER A 85 7.47 -2.20 -3.80
N LEU A 86 8.15 -2.68 -4.84
CA LEU A 86 8.10 -2.08 -6.18
C LEU A 86 6.76 -2.40 -6.85
N ILE A 87 6.27 -3.65 -6.74
CA ILE A 87 4.93 -4.02 -7.25
C ILE A 87 3.87 -3.14 -6.58
N GLY A 88 3.93 -2.96 -5.25
CA GLY A 88 3.01 -2.08 -4.52
C GLY A 88 3.06 -0.63 -4.98
N GLY A 89 4.26 -0.12 -5.28
CA GLY A 89 4.45 1.23 -5.85
C GLY A 89 3.82 1.38 -7.23
N ILE A 90 4.07 0.41 -8.13
CA ILE A 90 3.48 0.38 -9.47
C ILE A 90 1.96 0.31 -9.40
N ALA A 91 1.40 -0.60 -8.57
CA ALA A 91 -0.05 -0.73 -8.40
C ALA A 91 -0.70 0.56 -7.89
N MET A 92 -0.08 1.22 -6.90
CA MET A 92 -0.61 2.47 -6.36
C MET A 92 -0.50 3.62 -7.36
N SER A 93 0.61 3.70 -8.11
CA SER A 93 0.76 4.68 -9.19
C SER A 93 -0.27 4.46 -10.28
N GLY A 94 -0.48 3.21 -10.71
CA GLY A 94 -1.51 2.84 -11.69
C GLY A 94 -2.92 3.20 -11.22
N ALA A 95 -3.25 2.90 -9.97
CA ALA A 95 -4.54 3.25 -9.36
C ALA A 95 -4.80 4.77 -9.38
N LEU A 96 -3.82 5.58 -8.95
CA LEU A 96 -3.95 7.04 -8.96
C LEU A 96 -4.07 7.59 -10.38
N ARG A 97 -3.27 7.10 -11.34
CA ARG A 97 -3.33 7.51 -12.74
C ARG A 97 -4.66 7.10 -13.41
N GLY A 98 -5.22 5.96 -13.03
CA GLY A 98 -6.54 5.50 -13.51
C GLY A 98 -7.71 6.34 -12.95
N LEU A 99 -7.56 6.90 -11.76
CA LEU A 99 -8.59 7.72 -11.12
C LEU A 99 -8.52 9.20 -11.48
N SER A 100 -7.35 9.73 -11.89
CA SER A 100 -7.17 11.15 -12.17
C SER A 100 -6.22 11.39 -13.33
N VAL A 101 -6.59 12.32 -14.21
CA VAL A 101 -5.74 12.79 -15.33
C VAL A 101 -4.64 13.76 -14.89
N ASN A 102 -4.71 14.26 -13.65
CA ASN A 102 -3.79 15.28 -13.13
C ASN A 102 -2.49 14.71 -12.51
N CYS A 103 -2.20 13.44 -12.79
CA CYS A 103 -1.05 12.72 -12.20
C CYS A 103 0.29 12.93 -12.93
N LYS A 104 0.43 13.93 -13.80
CA LYS A 104 1.67 14.16 -14.60
C LYS A 104 2.95 14.30 -13.76
N ASN A 105 2.83 14.77 -12.52
CA ASN A 105 3.95 14.96 -11.60
C ASN A 105 4.06 13.85 -10.54
N LEU A 106 3.32 12.74 -10.73
CA LEU A 106 3.41 11.55 -9.89
C LEU A 106 4.57 10.68 -10.40
N TRP A 107 5.47 10.28 -9.50
CA TRP A 107 6.60 9.43 -9.84
C TRP A 107 6.97 8.50 -8.67
N LEU A 108 7.65 7.42 -9.02
CA LEU A 108 8.09 6.41 -8.07
C LEU A 108 9.56 6.66 -7.72
N LYS A 109 9.84 6.81 -6.43
CA LYS A 109 11.20 6.95 -5.91
C LYS A 109 11.66 5.63 -5.32
N TRP A 110 12.70 5.08 -5.91
CA TRP A 110 13.31 3.86 -5.42
C TRP A 110 13.77 3.99 -3.96
N PRO A 111 13.60 2.97 -3.11
CA PRO A 111 13.08 1.65 -3.45
C PRO A 111 11.57 1.48 -3.18
N ASN A 112 10.87 2.45 -2.59
CA ASN A 112 9.56 2.17 -2.01
C ASN A 112 8.64 3.39 -1.81
N ASP A 113 8.97 4.54 -2.36
CA ASP A 113 8.22 5.77 -2.12
C ASP A 113 7.47 6.24 -3.36
N LEU A 114 6.27 6.79 -3.15
CA LEU A 114 5.54 7.59 -4.12
C LEU A 114 5.77 9.07 -3.83
N TRP A 115 6.00 9.83 -4.88
CA TRP A 115 6.22 11.28 -4.81
C TRP A 115 5.27 11.99 -5.79
N TYR A 116 4.78 13.15 -5.38
CA TYR A 116 4.08 14.07 -6.25
C TYR A 116 4.78 15.42 -6.20
N LYS A 117 5.15 15.97 -7.38
CA LYS A 117 6.05 17.11 -7.47
C LYS A 117 7.33 16.87 -6.65
N ASN A 118 7.57 17.71 -5.65
CA ASN A 118 8.76 17.64 -4.81
C ASN A 118 8.48 17.04 -3.41
N GLY A 119 7.25 16.57 -3.12
CA GLY A 119 6.86 16.04 -1.81
C GLY A 119 6.57 14.55 -1.83
N LYS A 120 6.83 13.89 -0.70
CA LYS A 120 6.50 12.48 -0.51
C LYS A 120 4.98 12.33 -0.35
N LEU A 121 4.36 11.62 -1.28
CA LEU A 121 2.93 11.29 -1.26
C LEU A 121 2.63 10.08 -0.39
N GLY A 122 3.51 9.08 -0.41
CA GLY A 122 3.31 7.84 0.31
C GLY A 122 4.51 6.91 0.31
N GLY A 123 4.35 5.74 0.92
CA GLY A 123 5.40 4.74 0.95
C GLY A 123 4.87 3.33 1.16
N ILE A 124 5.68 2.35 0.74
CA ILE A 124 5.40 0.93 0.87
C ILE A 124 6.43 0.30 1.80
N LEU A 125 5.97 -0.43 2.81
CA LEU A 125 6.80 -1.20 3.72
C LEU A 125 6.51 -2.69 3.53
N THR A 126 7.49 -3.43 3.02
CA THR A 126 7.39 -4.88 2.89
C THR A 126 8.26 -5.58 3.92
N GLU A 127 7.68 -6.53 4.63
CA GLU A 127 8.37 -7.47 5.50
C GLU A 127 8.11 -8.87 4.97
N SER A 128 9.16 -9.64 4.70
CA SER A 128 9.04 -10.94 4.05
C SER A 128 9.88 -12.02 4.74
N SER A 129 9.45 -13.27 4.57
CA SER A 129 10.19 -14.47 4.91
C SER A 129 10.09 -15.46 3.75
N ILE A 130 11.07 -16.35 3.62
CA ILE A 130 11.04 -17.43 2.63
C ILE A 130 10.72 -18.73 3.36
N ILE A 131 9.66 -19.40 2.95
CA ILE A 131 9.21 -20.69 3.50
C ILE A 131 8.83 -21.58 2.33
N ASP A 132 9.36 -22.79 2.27
CA ASP A 132 9.05 -23.82 1.26
C ASP A 132 9.11 -23.31 -0.20
N GLY A 133 10.15 -22.50 -0.50
CA GLY A 133 10.35 -21.98 -1.85
C GLY A 133 9.38 -20.86 -2.27
N LYS A 134 8.68 -20.25 -1.32
CA LYS A 134 7.76 -19.12 -1.54
C LYS A 134 8.15 -17.94 -0.66
N ILE A 135 7.93 -16.73 -1.15
CA ILE A 135 8.07 -15.51 -0.37
C ILE A 135 6.72 -15.18 0.27
N LEU A 136 6.67 -15.24 1.59
CA LEU A 136 5.52 -14.79 2.37
C LEU A 136 5.75 -13.33 2.76
N CYS A 137 4.91 -12.43 2.25
CA CYS A 137 5.03 -10.99 2.45
C CYS A 137 3.90 -10.44 3.31
N VAL A 138 4.24 -9.48 4.17
CA VAL A 138 3.31 -8.49 4.68
C VAL A 138 3.65 -7.16 4.04
N ILE A 139 2.70 -6.58 3.30
CA ILE A 139 2.89 -5.37 2.50
C ILE A 139 2.04 -4.28 3.12
N GLY A 140 2.69 -3.28 3.73
CA GLY A 140 2.05 -2.09 4.28
C GLY A 140 2.14 -0.92 3.32
N ILE A 141 1.06 -0.18 3.21
CA ILE A 141 0.93 0.97 2.33
C ILE A 141 0.37 2.15 3.13
N GLY A 142 1.08 3.27 3.05
CA GLY A 142 0.65 4.54 3.59
C GLY A 142 0.62 5.62 2.50
N ILE A 143 -0.55 6.28 2.31
CA ILE A 143 -0.74 7.36 1.35
C ILE A 143 -1.38 8.55 2.04
N ASN A 144 -0.81 9.72 1.89
CA ASN A 144 -1.38 10.96 2.38
C ASN A 144 -2.56 11.37 1.48
N ILE A 145 -3.78 11.35 2.02
CA ILE A 145 -4.97 11.83 1.30
C ILE A 145 -5.08 13.36 1.43
N SER A 146 -4.94 13.87 2.65
CA SER A 146 -4.92 15.31 2.94
C SER A 146 -3.54 15.75 3.43
N ALA A 147 -3.34 17.05 3.52
CA ALA A 147 -2.07 17.62 3.97
C ALA A 147 -1.76 17.26 5.43
N ILE A 148 -0.53 16.87 5.71
CA ILE A 148 -0.02 16.62 7.06
C ILE A 148 0.41 17.97 7.66
N ASN A 149 0.04 18.24 8.92
CA ASN A 149 0.34 19.50 9.58
C ASN A 149 1.81 19.64 10.01
N ASP A 150 2.60 18.57 9.99
CA ASP A 150 4.03 18.62 10.33
C ASP A 150 4.84 19.25 9.18
N LYS A 151 5.11 20.56 9.30
CA LYS A 151 5.90 21.34 8.34
C LYS A 151 7.38 20.94 8.25
N SER A 152 7.87 20.11 9.17
CA SER A 152 9.25 19.59 9.10
C SER A 152 9.38 18.49 8.05
N LEU A 153 8.26 17.89 7.61
CA LEU A 153 8.20 16.84 6.61
C LEU A 153 7.93 17.43 5.23
N ASN A 154 8.75 17.04 4.27
CA ASN A 154 8.52 17.37 2.86
C ASN A 154 7.53 16.37 2.27
N THR A 155 6.23 16.62 2.43
CA THR A 155 5.14 15.74 2.00
C THR A 155 4.25 16.43 0.98
N SER A 156 3.57 15.62 0.17
CA SER A 156 2.39 15.98 -0.62
C SER A 156 1.24 15.06 -0.31
N CYS A 157 0.05 15.37 -0.84
CA CYS A 157 -1.15 14.60 -0.62
C CYS A 157 -1.99 14.48 -1.90
N VAL A 158 -2.92 13.49 -1.91
CA VAL A 158 -3.80 13.23 -3.06
C VAL A 158 -4.69 14.44 -3.36
N ASN A 159 -5.18 15.13 -2.33
CA ASN A 159 -6.05 16.29 -2.48
C ASN A 159 -5.42 17.47 -3.26
N GLU A 160 -4.09 17.49 -3.43
CA GLU A 160 -3.43 18.51 -4.25
C GLU A 160 -3.74 18.39 -5.75
N PHE A 161 -4.15 17.21 -6.21
CA PHE A 161 -4.39 16.97 -7.64
C PHE A 161 -5.68 16.20 -7.94
N ALA A 162 -6.30 15.57 -6.93
CA ALA A 162 -7.51 14.76 -7.07
C ALA A 162 -8.31 14.77 -5.76
N PRO A 163 -8.91 15.93 -5.38
CA PRO A 163 -9.62 16.06 -4.10
C PRO A 163 -10.89 15.19 -3.99
N GLU A 164 -11.39 14.67 -5.09
CA GLU A 164 -12.53 13.75 -5.17
C GLU A 164 -12.19 12.31 -4.75
N ILE A 165 -10.90 11.95 -4.67
CA ILE A 165 -10.48 10.60 -4.35
C ILE A 165 -10.55 10.37 -2.84
N THR A 166 -11.45 9.49 -2.42
CA THR A 166 -11.55 9.04 -1.02
C THR A 166 -10.64 7.83 -0.76
N LYS A 167 -10.42 7.52 0.53
CA LYS A 167 -9.66 6.32 0.94
C LYS A 167 -10.28 5.03 0.37
N GLU A 168 -11.60 4.96 0.34
CA GLU A 168 -12.36 3.81 -0.18
C GLU A 168 -12.13 3.61 -1.67
N ILE A 169 -12.25 4.70 -2.44
CA ILE A 169 -12.05 4.68 -3.90
C ILE A 169 -10.61 4.25 -4.21
N LEU A 170 -9.62 4.83 -3.51
CA LEU A 170 -8.22 4.55 -3.75
C LEU A 170 -7.84 3.13 -3.35
N LEU A 171 -8.34 2.62 -2.21
CA LEU A 171 -8.08 1.25 -1.78
C LEU A 171 -8.62 0.24 -2.80
N LYS A 172 -9.86 0.45 -3.28
CA LYS A 172 -10.45 -0.42 -4.30
C LYS A 172 -9.63 -0.40 -5.59
N ALA A 173 -9.31 0.78 -6.11
CA ALA A 173 -8.52 0.92 -7.33
C ALA A 173 -7.12 0.29 -7.18
N PHE A 174 -6.47 0.44 -6.02
CA PHE A 174 -5.22 -0.25 -5.72
C PHE A 174 -5.36 -1.77 -5.80
N CYS A 175 -6.39 -2.34 -5.20
CA CYS A 175 -6.62 -3.78 -5.21
C CYS A 175 -6.87 -4.31 -6.63
N GLU A 176 -7.59 -3.55 -7.47
CA GLU A 176 -7.80 -3.88 -8.88
C GLU A 176 -6.49 -3.83 -9.69
N GLU A 177 -5.67 -2.80 -9.49
CA GLU A 177 -4.36 -2.70 -10.16
C GLU A 177 -3.39 -3.78 -9.67
N TRP A 178 -3.35 -4.07 -8.37
CA TRP A 178 -2.54 -5.17 -7.82
C TRP A 178 -2.89 -6.51 -8.49
N ASP A 179 -4.18 -6.85 -8.56
CA ASP A 179 -4.66 -8.11 -9.18
C ASP A 179 -4.24 -8.23 -10.65
N LYS A 180 -4.23 -7.13 -11.39
CA LYS A 180 -3.79 -7.10 -12.80
C LYS A 180 -2.30 -7.40 -12.94
N ILE A 181 -1.46 -6.75 -12.13
CA ILE A 181 -0.02 -6.73 -12.36
C ILE A 181 0.75 -7.80 -11.60
N ILE A 182 0.16 -8.41 -10.57
CA ILE A 182 0.85 -9.40 -9.72
C ILE A 182 1.34 -10.63 -10.53
N TYR A 183 0.72 -10.90 -11.66
CA TYR A 183 1.06 -12.01 -12.55
C TYR A 183 1.97 -11.60 -13.72
N TYR A 184 2.42 -10.34 -13.78
CA TYR A 184 3.34 -9.89 -14.79
C TYR A 184 4.76 -10.37 -14.49
N ASP A 185 5.52 -10.63 -15.55
CA ASP A 185 6.94 -10.95 -15.40
C ASP A 185 7.77 -9.73 -15.00
N SER A 186 8.99 -9.97 -14.57
CA SER A 186 9.90 -8.91 -14.11
C SER A 186 10.25 -7.90 -15.21
N VAL A 187 10.18 -8.28 -16.48
CA VAL A 187 10.45 -7.39 -17.63
C VAL A 187 9.30 -6.40 -17.79
N ALA A 188 8.06 -6.88 -17.74
CA ALA A 188 6.86 -6.04 -17.82
C ALA A 188 6.79 -5.07 -16.62
N LEU A 189 7.03 -5.56 -15.40
CA LEU A 189 7.06 -4.73 -14.19
C LEU A 189 8.18 -3.69 -14.21
N SER A 190 9.36 -4.02 -14.75
CA SER A 190 10.47 -3.06 -14.92
C SER A 190 10.13 -1.91 -15.86
N LYS A 191 9.34 -2.15 -16.92
CA LYS A 191 8.87 -1.10 -17.83
C LYS A 191 7.91 -0.16 -17.09
N LEU A 192 6.91 -0.72 -16.39
CA LEU A 192 5.94 0.06 -15.62
C LEU A 192 6.58 0.90 -14.50
N TRP A 193 7.74 0.47 -13.99
CA TRP A 193 8.48 1.24 -12.99
C TRP A 193 9.16 2.48 -13.57
N ARG A 194 9.56 2.44 -14.86
CA ARG A 194 10.28 3.54 -15.54
C ARG A 194 9.34 4.61 -16.09
N ASP A 195 8.10 4.26 -16.39
CA ASP A 195 7.05 5.12 -16.95
C ASP A 195 6.34 5.94 -15.86
#